data_80a76a066d2c24cb2e9bc61d0fb26519
#
_entry.id   80a76a066d2c24cb2e9bc61d0fb26519
#
_cell.length_a   1.000
_cell.length_b   1.000
_cell.length_c   1.000
_cell.angle_alpha   90.00
_cell.angle_beta   90.00
_cell.angle_gamma   90.00
#
_symmetry.space_group_name_H-M   'P 1'
#
loop_
_entity.id
_entity.type
_entity.pdbx_description
1 polymer ?
#
loop_
_entity_poly.entity_id
_entity_poly.type
_entity_poly.pdbx_seq_one_letter_code
_entity_poly.pdbx_strand_id
1 'polypeptide(L)'
;MADQLRWDYLSCYGHPHLKTPHIDSLAKKGIQFESAFVQSPVCGPSRASYYTGRTVFSHGSTWNQVPLPIGELTIGDYLRQSGIRTGVVGKTHMRPDLEG
;
A
#
# COMPACT_ATOMS: atom_id res chain seq x y z
N MET A 1 -2.62 5.33 2.68
CA MET A 1 -2.74 4.54 1.42
C MET A 1 -4.16 4.68 0.92
N ALA A 2 -4.38 4.86 -0.37
CA ALA A 2 -5.70 4.85 -0.99
C ALA A 2 -5.88 3.55 -1.78
N ASP A 3 -6.96 2.82 -1.49
CA ASP A 3 -7.27 1.54 -2.16
C ASP A 3 -7.90 1.84 -3.53
N GLN A 4 -7.43 1.17 -4.57
CA GLN A 4 -7.95 1.26 -5.95
C GLN A 4 -7.93 2.67 -6.58
N LEU A 5 -7.26 3.64 -5.99
CA LEU A 5 -7.13 4.97 -6.57
C LEU A 5 -6.20 4.94 -7.78
N ARG A 6 -6.70 5.35 -8.91
CA ARG A 6 -5.89 5.56 -10.13
C ARG A 6 -5.19 6.92 -10.04
N TRP A 7 -3.94 6.97 -10.49
CA TRP A 7 -3.12 8.17 -10.47
C TRP A 7 -3.72 9.30 -11.33
N ASP A 8 -4.34 8.95 -12.46
CA ASP A 8 -4.92 9.90 -13.42
C ASP A 8 -6.24 10.54 -12.95
N TYR A 9 -6.76 10.14 -11.77
CA TYR A 9 -7.87 10.82 -11.09
C TYR A 9 -7.40 11.94 -10.14
N LEU A 10 -6.10 12.21 -10.10
CA LEU A 10 -5.52 13.27 -9.27
C LEU A 10 -5.20 14.51 -10.11
N SER A 11 -5.56 15.71 -9.62
CA SER A 11 -5.29 16.93 -10.36
C SER A 11 -3.80 17.26 -10.50
N CYS A 12 -2.97 16.85 -9.56
CA CYS A 12 -1.51 16.96 -9.67
C CYS A 12 -0.90 16.11 -10.80
N TYR A 13 -1.63 15.11 -11.29
CA TYR A 13 -1.28 14.33 -12.48
C TYR A 13 -2.07 14.74 -13.73
N GLY A 14 -2.74 15.88 -13.70
CA GLY A 14 -3.38 16.47 -14.88
C GLY A 14 -4.82 16.08 -15.12
N HIS A 15 -5.56 15.56 -14.13
CA HIS A 15 -6.99 15.28 -14.33
C HIS A 15 -7.75 16.55 -14.71
N PRO A 16 -8.53 16.56 -15.83
CA PRO A 16 -9.07 17.81 -16.38
C PRO A 16 -10.18 18.44 -15.52
N HIS A 17 -10.95 17.64 -14.80
CA HIS A 17 -12.14 18.12 -14.08
C HIS A 17 -12.06 17.95 -12.56
N LEU A 18 -11.52 16.84 -12.07
CA LEU A 18 -11.39 16.62 -10.62
C LEU A 18 -10.32 17.53 -10.03
N LYS A 19 -10.64 18.07 -8.86
CA LYS A 19 -9.72 18.89 -8.09
C LYS A 19 -9.40 18.17 -6.78
N THR A 20 -8.11 17.96 -6.52
CA THR A 20 -7.61 17.28 -5.32
C THR A 20 -6.65 18.19 -4.55
N PRO A 21 -7.12 19.35 -4.03
CA PRO A 21 -6.24 20.44 -3.55
C PRO A 21 -5.32 20.02 -2.40
N HIS A 22 -5.78 19.13 -1.53
CA HIS A 22 -4.95 18.65 -0.41
C HIS A 22 -3.84 17.71 -0.88
N ILE A 23 -4.13 16.82 -1.84
CA ILE A 23 -3.12 15.94 -2.44
C ILE A 23 -2.15 16.77 -3.28
N ASP A 24 -2.64 17.73 -4.03
CA ASP A 24 -1.80 18.67 -4.81
C ASP A 24 -0.88 19.49 -3.91
N SER A 25 -1.35 19.91 -2.74
CA SER A 25 -0.53 20.59 -1.74
C SER A 25 0.59 19.70 -1.21
N LEU A 26 0.30 18.40 -1.03
CA LEU A 26 1.33 17.44 -0.62
C LEU A 26 2.36 17.22 -1.73
N ALA A 27 1.91 17.07 -2.97
CA ALA A 27 2.78 16.93 -4.14
C ALA A 27 3.74 18.13 -4.30
N LYS A 28 3.24 19.37 -4.08
CA LYS A 28 4.04 20.59 -4.14
C LYS A 28 5.09 20.70 -3.03
N LYS A 29 4.86 20.08 -1.88
CA LYS A 29 5.78 20.13 -0.72
C LYS A 29 6.75 18.96 -0.68
N GLY A 30 6.45 17.88 -1.41
CA GLY A 30 7.22 16.65 -1.41
C GLY A 30 7.81 16.32 -2.77
N ILE A 31 7.95 15.03 -3.02
CA ILE A 31 8.39 14.48 -4.30
C ILE A 31 7.21 13.78 -4.96
N GLN A 32 6.92 14.14 -6.20
CA GLN A 32 5.93 13.48 -7.03
C GLN A 32 6.65 12.49 -7.96
N PHE A 33 6.27 11.22 -7.89
CA PHE A 33 6.82 10.18 -8.76
C PHE A 33 5.95 10.05 -10.01
N GLU A 34 6.55 10.23 -11.18
CA GLU A 34 5.85 10.08 -12.46
C GLU A 34 5.67 8.61 -12.86
N SER A 35 6.57 7.73 -12.38
CA SER A 35 6.59 6.31 -12.72
C SER A 35 6.77 5.48 -11.45
N ALA A 36 5.71 5.32 -10.66
CA ALA A 36 5.70 4.44 -9.50
C ALA A 36 4.83 3.22 -9.78
N PHE A 37 5.39 2.03 -9.64
CA PHE A 37 4.71 0.76 -9.94
C PHE A 37 4.53 -0.07 -8.69
N VAL A 38 3.35 -0.66 -8.55
CA VAL A 38 3.08 -1.66 -7.51
C VAL A 38 3.61 -3.03 -7.92
N GLN A 39 3.91 -3.89 -6.94
CA GLN A 39 4.40 -5.24 -7.20
C GLN A 39 3.32 -6.18 -7.76
N SER A 40 2.05 -5.82 -7.56
CA SER A 40 0.89 -6.56 -8.09
C SER A 40 -0.29 -5.61 -8.23
N PRO A 41 -1.13 -5.76 -9.29
CA PRO A 41 -2.36 -4.99 -9.42
C PRO A 41 -3.46 -5.45 -8.46
N VAL A 42 -3.26 -6.55 -7.73
CA VAL A 42 -4.21 -7.13 -6.78
C VAL A 42 -3.88 -6.67 -5.36
N CYS A 43 -4.91 -6.30 -4.60
CA CYS A 43 -4.75 -5.61 -3.32
C CYS A 43 -3.99 -6.42 -2.25
N GLY A 44 -4.27 -7.71 -2.08
CA GLY A 44 -3.57 -8.55 -1.09
C GLY A 44 -2.06 -8.62 -1.31
N PRO A 45 -1.59 -9.12 -2.47
CA PRO A 45 -0.16 -9.17 -2.79
C PRO A 45 0.53 -7.81 -2.77
N SER A 46 -0.14 -6.77 -3.30
CA SER A 46 0.39 -5.41 -3.30
C SER A 46 0.60 -4.88 -1.87
N ARG A 47 -0.37 -5.11 -0.99
CA ARG A 47 -0.28 -4.71 0.42
C ARG A 47 0.76 -5.50 1.17
N ALA A 48 0.85 -6.82 0.94
CA ALA A 48 1.89 -7.66 1.52
C ALA A 48 3.28 -7.12 1.15
N SER A 49 3.50 -6.79 -0.13
CA SER A 49 4.76 -6.17 -0.59
C SER A 49 5.01 -4.82 0.08
N TYR A 50 3.99 -3.98 0.20
CA TYR A 50 4.11 -2.67 0.82
C TYR A 50 4.48 -2.76 2.32
N TYR A 51 3.85 -3.67 3.06
CA TYR A 51 4.12 -3.81 4.49
C TYR A 51 5.43 -4.52 4.81
N THR A 52 5.88 -5.45 3.95
CA THR A 52 7.11 -6.22 4.17
C THR A 52 8.34 -5.59 3.52
N GLY A 53 8.15 -4.70 2.53
CA GLY A 53 9.23 -4.19 1.69
C GLY A 53 9.81 -5.25 0.73
N ARG A 54 9.09 -6.37 0.51
CA ARG A 54 9.54 -7.50 -0.30
C ARG A 54 8.70 -7.66 -1.56
N THR A 55 9.26 -8.30 -2.57
CA THR A 55 8.52 -8.62 -3.80
C THR A 55 7.52 -9.76 -3.58
N VAL A 56 6.49 -9.84 -4.43
CA VAL A 56 5.50 -10.92 -4.39
C VAL A 56 6.16 -12.31 -4.46
N PHE A 57 7.16 -12.46 -5.33
CA PHE A 57 7.94 -13.69 -5.44
C PHE A 57 8.61 -14.08 -4.12
N SER A 58 9.10 -13.08 -3.38
CA SER A 58 9.86 -13.28 -2.15
C SER A 58 9.00 -13.65 -0.94
N HIS A 59 7.82 -13.02 -0.78
CA HIS A 59 6.93 -13.31 0.36
C HIS A 59 5.85 -14.36 0.05
N GLY A 60 5.67 -14.75 -1.22
CA GLY A 60 4.79 -15.84 -1.63
C GLY A 60 3.28 -15.56 -1.58
N SER A 61 2.84 -14.42 -1.09
CA SER A 61 1.42 -14.01 -1.11
C SER A 61 1.07 -13.52 -2.52
N THR A 62 0.60 -14.42 -3.36
CA THR A 62 0.41 -14.20 -4.80
C THR A 62 -1.00 -13.75 -5.18
N TRP A 63 -1.97 -13.92 -4.30
CA TRP A 63 -3.38 -13.60 -4.53
C TRP A 63 -4.09 -13.22 -3.23
N ASN A 64 -5.33 -12.71 -3.32
CA ASN A 64 -6.09 -12.25 -2.14
C ASN A 64 -6.35 -13.35 -1.10
N GLN A 65 -6.54 -14.59 -1.55
CA GLN A 65 -6.74 -15.74 -0.68
C GLN A 65 -5.44 -16.43 -0.24
N VAL A 66 -4.30 -15.94 -0.67
CA VAL A 66 -2.99 -16.46 -0.25
C VAL A 66 -2.45 -15.56 0.84
N PRO A 67 -2.54 -15.96 2.11
CA PRO A 67 -2.12 -15.14 3.24
C PRO A 67 -0.61 -14.89 3.22
N LEU A 68 -0.21 -13.82 3.89
CA LEU A 68 1.20 -13.62 4.18
C LEU A 68 1.67 -14.74 5.14
N PRO A 69 2.81 -15.40 4.87
CA PRO A 69 3.33 -16.44 5.73
C PRO A 69 3.50 -15.99 7.19
N ILE A 70 3.23 -16.88 8.13
CA ILE A 70 3.46 -16.61 9.55
C ILE A 70 4.96 -16.39 9.77
N GLY A 71 5.30 -15.32 10.48
CA GLY A 71 6.69 -14.95 10.76
C GLY A 71 7.31 -13.95 9.78
N GLU A 72 6.59 -13.60 8.70
CA GLU A 72 7.03 -12.48 7.86
C GLU A 72 6.96 -11.17 8.65
N LEU A 73 8.10 -10.50 8.73
CA LEU A 73 8.21 -9.22 9.42
C LEU A 73 7.68 -8.09 8.55
N THR A 74 6.90 -7.23 9.17
CA THR A 74 6.34 -6.03 8.56
C THR A 74 7.04 -4.77 9.07
N ILE A 75 6.81 -3.65 8.43
CA ILE A 75 7.28 -2.35 8.92
C ILE A 75 6.86 -2.09 10.38
N GLY A 76 5.68 -2.58 10.79
CA GLY A 76 5.21 -2.47 12.17
C GLY A 76 6.09 -3.21 13.16
N ASP A 77 6.62 -4.36 12.77
CA ASP A 77 7.51 -5.17 13.61
C ASP A 77 8.89 -4.52 13.78
N TYR A 78 9.45 -3.99 12.69
CA TYR A 78 10.71 -3.25 12.72
C TYR A 78 10.60 -1.97 13.55
N LEU A 79 9.53 -1.20 13.39
CA LEU A 79 9.32 0.03 14.16
C LEU A 79 9.11 -0.27 15.65
N ARG A 80 8.44 -1.38 15.99
CA ARG A 80 8.28 -1.82 17.38
C ARG A 80 9.62 -2.12 18.04
N GLN A 81 10.55 -2.75 17.33
CA GLN A 81 11.92 -3.00 17.83
C GLN A 81 12.66 -1.69 18.16
N SER A 82 12.32 -0.60 17.48
CA SER A 82 12.85 0.74 17.74
C SER A 82 12.03 1.54 18.77
N GLY A 83 11.12 0.89 19.50
CA GLY A 83 10.27 1.52 20.51
C GLY A 83 9.13 2.38 19.95
N ILE A 84 8.90 2.36 18.64
CA ILE A 84 7.84 3.14 17.98
C ILE A 84 6.54 2.34 17.98
N ARG A 85 5.49 2.91 18.54
CA ARG A 85 4.14 2.33 18.49
C ARG A 85 3.49 2.70 17.16
N THR A 86 2.98 1.68 16.47
CA THR A 86 2.24 1.83 15.22
C THR A 86 0.82 1.33 15.37
N GLY A 87 -0.10 1.92 14.62
CA GLY A 87 -1.48 1.47 14.53
C GLY A 87 -1.93 1.42 13.07
N VAL A 88 -2.78 0.46 12.74
CA VAL A 88 -3.40 0.35 11.42
C VAL A 88 -4.90 0.54 11.58
N VAL A 89 -5.46 1.43 10.77
CA VAL A 89 -6.90 1.67 10.71
C VAL A 89 -7.36 1.49 9.27
N GLY A 90 -8.36 0.65 9.07
CA GLY A 90 -8.90 0.31 7.75
C GLY A 90 -8.42 -1.05 7.24
N LYS A 91 -8.37 -1.18 5.92
CA LYS A 91 -8.12 -2.45 5.23
C LYS A 91 -6.65 -2.86 5.31
N THR A 92 -6.36 -4.01 5.88
CA THR A 92 -5.03 -4.66 5.85
C THR A 92 -4.92 -5.67 4.71
N HIS A 93 -5.93 -6.50 4.53
CA HIS A 93 -6.04 -7.54 3.49
C HIS A 93 -4.83 -8.50 3.43
N MET A 94 -4.27 -8.82 4.59
CA MET A 94 -3.12 -9.73 4.70
C MET A 94 -3.52 -11.15 5.10
N ARG A 95 -4.79 -11.36 5.48
CA ARG A 95 -5.37 -12.68 5.77
C ARG A 95 -6.60 -12.89 4.91
N PRO A 96 -6.92 -14.12 4.51
CA PRO A 96 -8.20 -14.41 3.92
C PRO A 96 -9.29 -14.11 4.97
N ASP A 97 -10.34 -13.41 4.56
CA ASP A 97 -11.55 -13.35 5.35
C ASP A 97 -12.18 -14.73 5.30
N LEU A 98 -12.14 -15.45 6.42
CA LEU A 98 -12.75 -16.79 6.52
C LEU A 98 -14.28 -16.72 6.63
N GLU A 99 -14.84 -15.52 6.73
CA GLU A 99 -16.27 -15.27 6.87
C GLU A 99 -16.89 -14.50 5.68
N GLY A 100 -16.31 -14.58 4.50
CA GLY A 100 -16.91 -14.16 3.22
C GLY A 100 -17.08 -12.67 2.99
#